data_06ebd83d64fea85893d20a79b0b836e9
#
_entry.id   06ebd83d64fea85893d20a79b0b836e9
#
_cell.length_a   1.000
_cell.length_b   1.000
_cell.length_c   1.000
_cell.angle_alpha   90.00
_cell.angle_beta   90.00
_cell.angle_gamma   90.00
#
_symmetry.space_group_name_H-M   'P 1'
#
loop_
_entity.id
_entity.type
_entity.pdbx_description
1 polymer ?
#
loop_
_entity_poly.entity_id
_entity_poly.type
_entity_poly.pdbx_seq_one_letter_code
_entity_poly.pdbx_strand_id
1 'polypeptide(L)'
;MVIAHYCVEHISVQGEIYMDKIMMSIMAICALIGGTDRLLGNRLGLGKRFEDGFQLLGPTALSMAGLICITPLVSLGLEYTIVPFYRMLHLDPGMLGGILALDMGGYQLCKELALDPAIGRYGGIIVGATLGCTITFTIPVGMGMLGEREKPLFAKGILAGLSALPVGILVGGLLCGLSIGKLLIQSIPVFLLAVLLILGLSRFPDGMIRGFRVFAEIIRGAGTIGIALGAFSYMTGVQLLPEMAGLDEALGVVSSIGIVLLGSLPFAEILQRLLKKPLEWVGE
;
A
#
# COMPACT_ATOMS: atom_id res chain seq x y z
N MET A 1 27.73 -21.74 -13.19
CA MET A 1 26.93 -21.19 -12.08
C MET A 1 26.51 -19.73 -12.30
N VAL A 2 27.41 -18.86 -12.74
CA VAL A 2 27.13 -17.43 -13.05
C VAL A 2 26.14 -17.25 -14.21
N ILE A 3 26.27 -18.04 -15.28
CA ILE A 3 25.38 -17.96 -16.45
C ILE A 3 23.94 -18.41 -16.13
N ALA A 4 23.78 -19.42 -15.27
CA ALA A 4 22.47 -19.86 -14.82
C ALA A 4 21.78 -18.80 -13.93
N HIS A 5 22.54 -18.07 -13.12
CA HIS A 5 22.02 -16.97 -12.29
C HIS A 5 21.58 -15.79 -13.17
N TYR A 6 22.37 -15.45 -14.19
CA TYR A 6 22.06 -14.40 -15.16
C TYR A 6 20.82 -14.74 -16.02
N CYS A 7 20.66 -16.01 -16.43
CA CYS A 7 19.46 -16.45 -17.15
C CYS A 7 18.20 -16.43 -16.28
N VAL A 8 18.28 -16.84 -15.02
CA VAL A 8 17.14 -16.80 -14.08
C VAL A 8 16.74 -15.37 -13.77
N GLU A 9 17.70 -14.47 -13.56
CA GLU A 9 17.44 -13.04 -13.33
C GLU A 9 16.80 -12.37 -14.57
N HIS A 10 17.30 -12.68 -15.78
CA HIS A 10 16.74 -12.14 -17.02
C HIS A 10 15.35 -12.67 -17.33
N ILE A 11 15.07 -13.96 -17.05
CA ILE A 11 13.74 -14.57 -17.25
C ILE A 11 12.75 -14.02 -16.21
N SER A 12 13.18 -13.79 -14.96
CA SER A 12 12.37 -13.18 -13.92
C SER A 12 11.99 -11.73 -14.28
N VAL A 13 12.94 -10.90 -14.68
CA VAL A 13 12.71 -9.51 -15.08
C VAL A 13 11.82 -9.41 -16.34
N GLN A 14 12.01 -10.28 -17.33
CA GLN A 14 11.13 -10.32 -18.50
C GLN A 14 9.74 -10.82 -18.16
N GLY A 15 9.60 -11.78 -17.26
CA GLY A 15 8.30 -12.27 -16.77
C GLY A 15 7.52 -11.19 -16.02
N GLU A 16 8.18 -10.42 -15.15
CA GLU A 16 7.57 -9.28 -14.45
C GLU A 16 7.08 -8.21 -15.42
N ILE A 17 7.91 -7.83 -16.41
CA ILE A 17 7.54 -6.84 -17.44
C ILE A 17 6.35 -7.32 -18.29
N TYR A 18 6.25 -8.62 -18.57
CA TYR A 18 5.14 -9.20 -19.33
C TYR A 18 3.85 -9.18 -18.52
N MET A 19 3.89 -9.58 -17.24
CA MET A 19 2.72 -9.57 -16.36
C MET A 19 2.21 -8.14 -16.12
N ASP A 20 3.10 -7.18 -15.89
CA ASP A 20 2.74 -5.77 -15.75
C ASP A 20 2.04 -5.25 -17.00
N LYS A 21 2.58 -5.55 -18.21
CA LYS A 21 1.97 -5.15 -19.47
C LYS A 21 0.60 -5.77 -19.68
N ILE A 22 0.42 -7.05 -19.33
CA ILE A 22 -0.87 -7.75 -19.46
C ILE A 22 -1.89 -7.10 -18.51
N MET A 23 -1.54 -6.91 -17.24
CA MET A 23 -2.43 -6.29 -16.25
C MET A 23 -2.81 -4.86 -16.64
N MET A 24 -1.83 -4.05 -17.05
CA MET A 24 -2.07 -2.69 -17.52
C MET A 24 -2.94 -2.67 -18.78
N SER A 25 -2.74 -3.62 -19.71
CA SER A 25 -3.58 -3.74 -20.91
C SER A 25 -5.02 -4.10 -20.56
N ILE A 26 -5.24 -5.04 -19.64
CA ILE A 26 -6.58 -5.40 -19.15
C ILE A 26 -7.26 -4.18 -18.53
N MET A 27 -6.57 -3.46 -17.66
CA MET A 27 -7.11 -2.25 -17.02
C MET A 27 -7.41 -1.16 -18.05
N ALA A 28 -6.54 -0.96 -19.04
CA ALA A 28 -6.76 0.01 -20.13
C ALA A 28 -8.01 -0.34 -20.95
N ILE A 29 -8.22 -1.62 -21.29
CA ILE A 29 -9.43 -2.09 -21.98
C ILE A 29 -10.67 -1.85 -21.11
N CYS A 30 -10.60 -2.17 -19.80
CA CYS A 30 -11.70 -1.93 -18.87
C CYS A 30 -12.02 -0.44 -18.71
N ALA A 31 -10.99 0.43 -18.74
CA ALA A 31 -11.20 1.88 -18.74
C ALA A 31 -11.94 2.35 -20.01
N LEU A 32 -11.56 1.84 -21.18
CA LEU A 32 -12.26 2.13 -22.45
C LEU A 32 -13.72 1.66 -22.42
N ILE A 33 -13.97 0.44 -21.90
CA ILE A 33 -15.34 -0.09 -21.74
C ILE A 33 -16.13 0.77 -20.77
N GLY A 34 -15.55 1.12 -19.62
CA GLY A 34 -16.20 1.99 -18.62
C GLY A 34 -16.51 3.38 -19.18
N GLY A 35 -15.54 4.00 -19.88
CA GLY A 35 -15.72 5.30 -20.53
C GLY A 35 -16.81 5.26 -21.61
N THR A 36 -16.86 4.23 -22.44
CA THR A 36 -17.91 4.06 -23.46
C THR A 36 -19.29 3.79 -22.84
N ASP A 37 -19.36 2.95 -21.80
CA ASP A 37 -20.62 2.70 -21.08
C ASP A 37 -21.18 3.98 -20.44
N ARG A 38 -20.30 4.85 -19.92
CA ARG A 38 -20.68 6.17 -19.40
C ARG A 38 -21.34 7.04 -20.47
N LEU A 39 -20.80 7.06 -21.69
CA LEU A 39 -21.37 7.80 -22.82
C LEU A 39 -22.72 7.24 -23.27
N LEU A 40 -22.91 5.92 -23.16
CA LEU A 40 -24.14 5.20 -23.55
C LEU A 40 -25.20 5.20 -22.44
N GLY A 41 -25.05 6.00 -21.40
CA GLY A 41 -25.99 6.14 -20.30
C GLY A 41 -25.86 5.08 -19.21
N ASN A 42 -24.67 4.54 -19.02
CA ASN A 42 -24.31 3.62 -17.91
C ASN A 42 -25.16 2.35 -17.85
N ARG A 43 -25.41 1.73 -19.00
CA ARG A 43 -26.29 0.54 -19.13
C ARG A 43 -25.70 -0.72 -18.49
N LEU A 44 -24.37 -0.84 -18.49
CA LEU A 44 -23.65 -1.96 -17.88
C LEU A 44 -23.28 -1.69 -16.42
N GLY A 45 -23.42 -0.44 -15.95
CA GLY A 45 -22.99 -0.01 -14.62
C GLY A 45 -21.48 0.15 -14.48
N LEU A 46 -20.71 -0.04 -15.55
CA LEU A 46 -19.26 0.13 -15.57
C LEU A 46 -18.85 1.60 -15.72
N GLY A 47 -19.70 2.41 -16.37
CA GLY A 47 -19.49 3.85 -16.50
C GLY A 47 -19.49 4.57 -15.17
N LYS A 48 -20.34 4.14 -14.22
CA LYS A 48 -20.32 4.65 -12.85
C LYS A 48 -19.01 4.28 -12.15
N ARG A 49 -18.53 3.04 -12.30
CA ARG A 49 -17.26 2.60 -11.72
C ARG A 49 -16.05 3.36 -12.28
N PHE A 50 -16.08 3.67 -13.58
CA PHE A 50 -15.08 4.54 -14.19
C PHE A 50 -15.09 5.94 -13.56
N GLU A 51 -16.27 6.52 -13.35
CA GLU A 51 -16.42 7.82 -12.69
C GLU A 51 -15.99 7.79 -11.23
N ASP A 52 -16.36 6.75 -10.48
CA ASP A 52 -15.91 6.51 -9.10
C ASP A 52 -14.37 6.50 -9.04
N GLY A 53 -13.69 5.86 -10.02
CA GLY A 53 -12.23 5.84 -10.14
C GLY A 53 -11.63 7.24 -10.25
N PHE A 54 -12.24 8.10 -11.04
CA PHE A 54 -11.80 9.49 -11.18
C PHE A 54 -12.08 10.32 -9.91
N GLN A 55 -13.22 10.10 -9.27
CA GLN A 55 -13.59 10.80 -8.03
C GLN A 55 -12.67 10.47 -6.86
N LEU A 56 -12.07 9.28 -6.84
CA LEU A 56 -11.09 8.89 -5.83
C LEU A 56 -9.75 9.64 -5.93
N LEU A 57 -9.47 10.28 -7.07
CA LEU A 57 -8.22 11.05 -7.25
C LEU A 57 -8.04 12.15 -6.21
N GLY A 58 -9.09 12.92 -5.92
CA GLY A 58 -9.00 14.03 -4.98
C GLY A 58 -8.61 13.61 -3.56
N PRO A 59 -9.37 12.71 -2.92
CA PRO A 59 -9.02 12.18 -1.60
C PRO A 59 -7.65 11.49 -1.55
N THR A 60 -7.32 10.75 -2.62
CA THR A 60 -6.02 10.05 -2.74
C THR A 60 -4.87 11.06 -2.87
N ALA A 61 -5.05 12.10 -3.69
CA ALA A 61 -4.05 13.17 -3.84
C ALA A 61 -3.81 13.89 -2.52
N LEU A 62 -4.87 14.20 -1.77
CA LEU A 62 -4.77 14.92 -0.51
C LEU A 62 -3.94 14.16 0.53
N SER A 63 -4.13 12.84 0.63
CA SER A 63 -3.38 12.03 1.59
C SER A 63 -1.99 11.64 1.08
N MET A 64 -1.88 11.15 -0.15
CA MET A 64 -0.63 10.61 -0.69
C MET A 64 0.37 11.69 -1.08
N ALA A 65 -0.06 12.72 -1.84
CA ALA A 65 0.88 13.74 -2.30
C ALA A 65 1.55 14.46 -1.13
N GLY A 66 0.77 14.73 -0.07
CA GLY A 66 1.33 15.33 1.13
C GLY A 66 2.36 14.45 1.83
N LEU A 67 2.10 13.15 1.94
CA LEU A 67 3.06 12.21 2.51
C LEU A 67 4.32 12.09 1.65
N ILE A 68 4.17 12.02 0.32
CA ILE A 68 5.31 11.98 -0.60
C ILE A 68 6.18 13.24 -0.44
N CYS A 69 5.56 14.43 -0.32
CA CYS A 69 6.31 15.66 -0.10
C CYS A 69 7.17 15.65 1.16
N ILE A 70 6.71 15.03 2.25
CA ILE A 70 7.45 14.98 3.52
C ILE A 70 8.29 13.70 3.69
N THR A 71 8.18 12.72 2.78
CA THR A 71 8.93 11.46 2.87
C THR A 71 10.43 11.65 3.05
N PRO A 72 11.12 12.55 2.31
CA PRO A 72 12.55 12.77 2.54
C PRO A 72 12.88 13.26 3.95
N LEU A 73 12.04 14.11 4.54
CA LEU A 73 12.21 14.58 5.92
C LEU A 73 12.01 13.45 6.93
N VAL A 74 11.00 12.60 6.71
CA VAL A 74 10.76 11.41 7.54
C VAL A 74 11.93 10.43 7.41
N SER A 75 12.43 10.22 6.19
CA SER A 75 13.60 9.36 5.91
C SER A 75 14.82 9.84 6.69
N LEU A 76 15.15 11.12 6.61
CA LEU A 76 16.25 11.72 7.38
C LEU A 76 16.07 11.53 8.90
N GLY A 77 14.87 11.78 9.43
CA GLY A 77 14.56 11.53 10.83
C GLY A 77 14.78 10.08 11.24
N LEU A 78 14.38 9.14 10.41
CA LEU A 78 14.56 7.71 10.65
C LEU A 78 16.01 7.26 10.51
N GLU A 79 16.79 7.85 9.60
CA GLU A 79 18.23 7.57 9.44
C GLU A 79 19.01 7.82 10.71
N TYR A 80 18.68 8.89 11.45
CA TYR A 80 19.36 9.22 12.70
C TYR A 80 18.85 8.44 13.92
N THR A 81 17.61 7.94 13.88
CA THR A 81 16.95 7.35 15.05
C THR A 81 16.87 5.82 14.97
N ILE A 82 16.17 5.29 13.98
CA ILE A 82 15.80 3.87 13.91
C ILE A 82 16.72 3.07 12.99
N VAL A 83 17.22 3.66 11.92
CA VAL A 83 18.10 2.98 10.95
C VAL A 83 19.37 2.40 11.60
N PRO A 84 20.08 3.09 12.55
CA PRO A 84 21.23 2.50 13.21
C PRO A 84 20.91 1.21 13.96
N PHE A 85 19.71 1.14 14.58
CA PHE A 85 19.23 -0.06 15.27
C PHE A 85 18.95 -1.21 14.30
N TYR A 86 18.32 -0.91 13.14
CA TYR A 86 18.09 -1.91 12.09
C TYR A 86 19.41 -2.47 11.53
N ARG A 87 20.38 -1.60 11.28
CA ARG A 87 21.73 -2.02 10.82
C ARG A 87 22.44 -2.90 11.84
N MET A 88 22.32 -2.59 13.14
CA MET A 88 22.89 -3.41 14.21
C MET A 88 22.28 -4.83 14.23
N LEU A 89 21.00 -4.97 13.88
CA LEU A 89 20.31 -6.25 13.78
C LEU A 89 20.48 -6.93 12.41
N HIS A 90 21.31 -6.39 11.50
CA HIS A 90 21.48 -6.87 10.12
C HIS A 90 20.16 -6.89 9.33
N LEU A 91 19.25 -5.97 9.67
CA LEU A 91 17.97 -5.77 8.98
C LEU A 91 18.09 -4.58 8.02
N ASP A 92 17.43 -4.70 6.87
CA ASP A 92 17.39 -3.62 5.89
C ASP A 92 16.39 -2.55 6.34
N PRO A 93 16.83 -1.27 6.42
CA PRO A 93 15.93 -0.17 6.78
C PRO A 93 14.75 0.04 5.84
N GLY A 94 14.83 -0.46 4.60
CA GLY A 94 13.74 -0.43 3.64
C GLY A 94 12.46 -1.11 4.13
N MET A 95 12.54 -1.98 5.14
CA MET A 95 11.35 -2.57 5.78
C MET A 95 10.55 -1.58 6.62
N LEU A 96 11.16 -0.46 7.06
CA LEU A 96 10.51 0.51 7.95
C LEU A 96 9.28 1.16 7.32
N GLY A 97 9.35 1.54 6.05
CA GLY A 97 8.23 2.17 5.37
C GLY A 97 6.98 1.29 5.32
N GLY A 98 7.16 -0.01 5.09
CA GLY A 98 6.05 -0.98 5.09
C GLY A 98 5.47 -1.24 6.48
N ILE A 99 6.31 -1.21 7.53
CA ILE A 99 5.88 -1.40 8.93
C ILE A 99 5.23 -0.14 9.48
N LEU A 100 5.78 1.04 9.19
CA LEU A 100 5.22 2.33 9.60
C LEU A 100 3.91 2.64 8.87
N ALA A 101 3.63 1.92 7.79
CA ALA A 101 2.33 1.97 7.13
C ALA A 101 1.87 3.41 6.81
N LEU A 102 2.76 4.21 6.24
CA LEU A 102 2.47 5.59 5.83
C LEU A 102 1.53 5.62 4.60
N ASP A 103 0.48 4.80 4.64
CA ASP A 103 -0.45 4.61 3.54
C ASP A 103 0.33 4.35 2.23
N MET A 104 -0.05 4.93 1.12
CA MET A 104 0.68 4.72 -0.13
C MET A 104 2.04 5.44 -0.21
N GLY A 105 2.36 6.34 0.73
CA GLY A 105 3.68 6.96 0.89
C GLY A 105 4.75 6.00 1.44
N GLY A 106 4.35 4.91 2.08
CA GLY A 106 5.26 3.90 2.64
C GLY A 106 6.16 3.26 1.59
N TYR A 107 5.70 3.07 0.35
CA TYR A 107 6.53 2.56 -0.74
C TYR A 107 7.72 3.48 -1.06
N GLN A 108 7.50 4.80 -1.13
CA GLN A 108 8.58 5.75 -1.39
C GLN A 108 9.59 5.74 -0.24
N LEU A 109 9.12 5.71 0.99
CA LEU A 109 9.99 5.61 2.17
C LEU A 109 10.80 4.29 2.16
N CYS A 110 10.18 3.17 1.81
CA CYS A 110 10.89 1.90 1.65
C CYS A 110 11.99 2.01 0.58
N LYS A 111 11.70 2.63 -0.55
CA LYS A 111 12.64 2.81 -1.65
C LYS A 111 13.82 3.70 -1.27
N GLU A 112 13.60 4.77 -0.52
CA GLU A 112 14.65 5.70 -0.07
C GLU A 112 15.56 5.07 0.97
N LEU A 113 15.01 4.33 1.94
CA LEU A 113 15.77 3.72 3.03
C LEU A 113 16.43 2.39 2.67
N ALA A 114 15.98 1.70 1.62
CA ALA A 114 16.44 0.37 1.28
C ALA A 114 17.89 0.33 0.83
N LEU A 115 18.66 -0.59 1.43
CA LEU A 115 20.00 -0.94 0.97
C LEU A 115 19.94 -1.93 -0.21
N ASP A 116 18.94 -2.81 -0.22
CA ASP A 116 18.66 -3.74 -1.32
C ASP A 116 17.32 -3.36 -1.97
N PRO A 117 17.31 -2.99 -3.27
CA PRO A 117 16.06 -2.61 -3.96
C PRO A 117 14.97 -3.67 -3.93
N ALA A 118 15.33 -4.96 -3.85
CA ALA A 118 14.35 -6.05 -3.74
C ALA A 118 13.66 -6.03 -2.37
N ILE A 119 14.39 -5.69 -1.30
CA ILE A 119 13.82 -5.53 0.04
C ILE A 119 12.95 -4.28 0.10
N GLY A 120 13.35 -3.19 -0.55
CA GLY A 120 12.52 -1.98 -0.68
C GLY A 120 11.18 -2.28 -1.35
N ARG A 121 11.18 -3.01 -2.47
CA ARG A 121 9.93 -3.49 -3.13
C ARG A 121 9.11 -4.38 -2.21
N TYR A 122 9.73 -5.36 -1.59
CA TYR A 122 9.08 -6.27 -0.65
C TYR A 122 8.42 -5.52 0.52
N GLY A 123 9.17 -4.64 1.19
CA GLY A 123 8.67 -3.82 2.29
C GLY A 123 7.53 -2.89 1.86
N GLY A 124 7.71 -2.16 0.76
CA GLY A 124 6.73 -1.17 0.30
C GLY A 124 5.49 -1.78 -0.35
N ILE A 125 5.64 -2.79 -1.21
CA ILE A 125 4.53 -3.38 -1.95
C ILE A 125 3.85 -4.47 -1.10
N ILE A 126 4.61 -5.47 -0.64
CA ILE A 126 3.98 -6.64 0.01
C ILE A 126 3.62 -6.34 1.45
N VAL A 127 4.59 -5.89 2.27
CA VAL A 127 4.33 -5.61 3.69
C VAL A 127 3.44 -4.39 3.87
N GLY A 128 3.68 -3.31 3.10
CA GLY A 128 2.88 -2.10 3.13
C GLY A 128 1.43 -2.33 2.72
N ALA A 129 1.17 -3.06 1.62
CA ALA A 129 -0.18 -3.34 1.14
C ALA A 129 -0.94 -4.34 2.03
N THR A 130 -0.25 -5.19 2.78
CA THR A 130 -0.88 -6.18 3.67
C THR A 130 -0.98 -5.67 5.11
N LEU A 131 0.12 -5.73 5.85
CA LEU A 131 0.14 -5.31 7.26
C LEU A 131 -0.09 -3.81 7.41
N GLY A 132 0.61 -3.02 6.60
CA GLY A 132 0.56 -1.57 6.66
C GLY A 132 -0.85 -1.03 6.45
N CYS A 133 -1.46 -1.39 5.34
CA CYS A 133 -2.83 -1.01 5.01
C CYS A 133 -3.85 -1.51 6.04
N THR A 134 -3.61 -2.68 6.65
CA THR A 134 -4.48 -3.20 7.71
C THR A 134 -4.50 -2.27 8.93
N ILE A 135 -3.35 -1.78 9.35
CA ILE A 135 -3.20 -0.92 10.53
C ILE A 135 -3.74 0.49 10.27
N THR A 136 -3.37 1.10 9.14
CA THR A 136 -3.68 2.52 8.88
C THR A 136 -5.06 2.75 8.31
N PHE A 137 -5.58 1.80 7.56
CA PHE A 137 -6.83 1.96 6.82
C PHE A 137 -7.90 0.94 7.24
N THR A 138 -7.64 -0.37 7.09
CA THR A 138 -8.68 -1.38 7.23
C THR A 138 -9.29 -1.39 8.64
N ILE A 139 -8.48 -1.38 9.69
CA ILE A 139 -8.97 -1.39 11.07
C ILE A 139 -9.69 -0.09 11.43
N PRO A 140 -9.08 1.11 11.25
CA PRO A 140 -9.76 2.36 11.63
C PRO A 140 -11.03 2.62 10.84
N VAL A 141 -11.01 2.40 9.53
CA VAL A 141 -12.17 2.65 8.65
C VAL A 141 -13.27 1.62 8.90
N GLY A 142 -12.93 0.33 8.90
CA GLY A 142 -13.89 -0.73 9.13
C GLY A 142 -14.60 -0.57 10.48
N MET A 143 -13.85 -0.31 11.55
CA MET A 143 -14.45 -0.07 12.88
C MET A 143 -15.29 1.22 12.94
N GLY A 144 -15.00 2.20 12.10
CA GLY A 144 -15.78 3.44 12.00
C GLY A 144 -17.09 3.29 11.24
N MET A 145 -17.17 2.34 10.30
CA MET A 145 -18.34 2.12 9.44
C MET A 145 -19.33 1.09 10.01
N LEU A 146 -18.86 0.21 10.90
CA LEU A 146 -19.64 -0.91 11.42
C LEU A 146 -20.40 -0.55 12.68
N GLY A 147 -21.62 -1.12 12.80
CA GLY A 147 -22.41 -1.06 14.03
C GLY A 147 -21.81 -1.88 15.18
N GLU A 148 -22.18 -1.58 16.41
CA GLU A 148 -21.62 -2.24 17.62
C GLU A 148 -21.75 -3.78 17.59
N ARG A 149 -22.80 -4.31 16.94
CA ARG A 149 -23.03 -5.76 16.83
C ARG A 149 -22.09 -6.45 15.84
N GLU A 150 -21.58 -5.71 14.86
CA GLU A 150 -20.72 -6.23 13.78
C GLU A 150 -19.23 -6.14 14.11
N LYS A 151 -18.84 -5.21 15.00
CA LYS A 151 -17.45 -5.00 15.42
C LYS A 151 -16.73 -6.28 15.91
N PRO A 152 -17.37 -7.15 16.73
CA PRO A 152 -16.72 -8.38 17.17
C PRO A 152 -16.44 -9.37 16.03
N LEU A 153 -17.34 -9.44 15.03
CA LEU A 153 -17.14 -10.30 13.85
C LEU A 153 -16.01 -9.75 12.99
N PHE A 154 -15.99 -8.44 12.79
CA PHE A 154 -14.91 -7.78 12.07
C PHE A 154 -13.55 -7.99 12.76
N ALA A 155 -13.47 -7.83 14.07
CA ALA A 155 -12.25 -8.09 14.84
C ALA A 155 -11.76 -9.53 14.68
N LYS A 156 -12.66 -10.52 14.69
CA LYS A 156 -12.32 -11.93 14.40
C LYS A 156 -11.79 -12.10 12.97
N GLY A 157 -12.39 -11.44 11.99
CA GLY A 157 -11.90 -11.45 10.60
C GLY A 157 -10.48 -10.86 10.48
N ILE A 158 -10.22 -9.74 11.15
CA ILE A 158 -8.87 -9.14 11.21
C ILE A 158 -7.86 -10.08 11.87
N LEU A 159 -8.23 -10.72 12.98
CA LEU A 159 -7.35 -11.70 13.64
C LEU A 159 -7.04 -12.90 12.73
N ALA A 160 -8.03 -13.42 12.03
CA ALA A 160 -7.83 -14.50 11.05
C ALA A 160 -6.90 -14.05 9.91
N GLY A 161 -7.13 -12.84 9.36
CA GLY A 161 -6.28 -12.24 8.33
C GLY A 161 -4.84 -12.05 8.78
N LEU A 162 -4.62 -11.49 9.97
CA LEU A 162 -3.28 -11.33 10.57
C LEU A 162 -2.58 -12.68 10.80
N SER A 163 -3.34 -13.73 11.14
CA SER A 163 -2.78 -15.09 11.31
C SER A 163 -2.33 -15.70 9.98
N ALA A 164 -2.99 -15.37 8.87
CA ALA A 164 -2.62 -15.82 7.54
C ALA A 164 -1.50 -14.96 6.89
N LEU A 165 -1.28 -13.74 7.41
CA LEU A 165 -0.34 -12.76 6.88
C LEU A 165 1.09 -13.32 6.72
N PRO A 166 1.68 -14.09 7.66
CA PRO A 166 3.02 -14.63 7.49
C PRO A 166 3.18 -15.44 6.21
N VAL A 167 2.17 -16.25 5.85
CA VAL A 167 2.20 -17.04 4.60
C VAL A 167 2.14 -16.11 3.39
N GLY A 168 1.25 -15.13 3.40
CA GLY A 168 1.08 -14.18 2.31
C GLY A 168 2.35 -13.36 2.03
N ILE A 169 2.99 -12.84 3.07
CA ILE A 169 4.21 -12.04 2.91
C ILE A 169 5.42 -12.89 2.48
N LEU A 170 5.52 -14.15 2.94
CA LEU A 170 6.58 -15.05 2.47
C LEU A 170 6.41 -15.37 0.99
N VAL A 171 5.22 -15.71 0.55
CA VAL A 171 4.94 -15.96 -0.88
C VAL A 171 5.22 -14.69 -1.70
N GLY A 172 4.72 -13.53 -1.25
CA GLY A 172 4.98 -12.25 -1.91
C GLY A 172 6.46 -11.89 -1.98
N GLY A 173 7.22 -12.15 -0.92
CA GLY A 173 8.66 -11.91 -0.89
C GLY A 173 9.46 -12.81 -1.85
N LEU A 174 9.04 -14.06 -2.02
CA LEU A 174 9.62 -14.95 -3.04
C LEU A 174 9.34 -14.44 -4.45
N LEU A 175 8.14 -13.92 -4.70
CA LEU A 175 7.79 -13.29 -5.98
C LEU A 175 8.57 -12.00 -6.24
N CYS A 176 8.98 -11.28 -5.19
CA CYS A 176 9.91 -10.14 -5.29
C CYS A 176 11.36 -10.54 -5.56
N GLY A 177 11.66 -11.84 -5.73
CA GLY A 177 13.00 -12.35 -6.01
C GLY A 177 13.91 -12.47 -4.80
N LEU A 178 13.38 -12.41 -3.57
CA LEU A 178 14.17 -12.59 -2.35
C LEU A 178 14.47 -14.07 -2.10
N SER A 179 15.71 -14.38 -1.73
CA SER A 179 16.06 -15.74 -1.27
C SER A 179 15.40 -16.03 0.08
N ILE A 180 15.03 -17.29 0.32
CA ILE A 180 14.33 -17.73 1.54
C ILE A 180 15.06 -17.27 2.81
N GLY A 181 16.39 -17.38 2.87
CA GLY A 181 17.18 -16.96 4.03
C GLY A 181 17.08 -15.45 4.31
N LYS A 182 17.25 -14.62 3.27
CA LYS A 182 17.07 -13.16 3.40
C LYS A 182 15.63 -12.82 3.81
N LEU A 183 14.65 -13.44 3.16
CA LEU A 183 13.23 -13.21 3.40
C LEU A 183 12.85 -13.48 4.86
N LEU A 184 13.26 -14.62 5.41
CA LEU A 184 12.95 -14.97 6.80
C LEU A 184 13.57 -13.97 7.79
N ILE A 185 14.84 -13.59 7.60
CA ILE A 185 15.52 -12.63 8.47
C ILE A 185 14.85 -11.26 8.40
N GLN A 186 14.59 -10.75 7.20
CA GLN A 186 14.00 -9.43 6.99
C GLN A 186 12.54 -9.36 7.44
N SER A 187 11.82 -10.49 7.47
CA SER A 187 10.43 -10.56 7.92
C SER A 187 10.28 -10.66 9.45
N ILE A 188 11.34 -10.88 10.21
CA ILE A 188 11.28 -11.00 11.68
C ILE A 188 10.53 -9.84 12.33
N PRO A 189 10.82 -8.54 12.04
CA PRO A 189 10.10 -7.43 12.64
C PRO A 189 8.60 -7.44 12.32
N VAL A 190 8.25 -7.83 11.08
CA VAL A 190 6.87 -7.93 10.61
C VAL A 190 6.13 -9.04 11.33
N PHE A 191 6.74 -10.20 11.50
CA PHE A 191 6.15 -11.31 12.25
C PHE A 191 5.97 -10.96 13.72
N LEU A 192 6.98 -10.33 14.35
CA LEU A 192 6.89 -9.87 15.73
C LEU A 192 5.73 -8.87 15.90
N LEU A 193 5.62 -7.91 14.99
CA LEU A 193 4.54 -6.93 15.00
C LEU A 193 3.18 -7.62 14.79
N ALA A 194 3.05 -8.56 13.85
CA ALA A 194 1.82 -9.31 13.62
C ALA A 194 1.39 -10.09 14.89
N VAL A 195 2.32 -10.74 15.56
CA VAL A 195 2.04 -11.44 16.84
C VAL A 195 1.59 -10.46 17.92
N LEU A 196 2.27 -9.30 18.05
CA LEU A 196 1.87 -8.26 19.00
C LEU A 196 0.46 -7.72 18.70
N LEU A 197 0.13 -7.54 17.42
CA LEU A 197 -1.20 -7.10 17.00
C LEU A 197 -2.26 -8.16 17.30
N ILE A 198 -1.99 -9.43 17.04
CA ILE A 198 -2.91 -10.53 17.36
C ILE A 198 -3.16 -10.60 18.87
N LEU A 199 -2.10 -10.56 19.69
CA LEU A 199 -2.21 -10.57 21.14
C LEU A 199 -2.92 -9.32 21.68
N GLY A 200 -2.58 -8.15 21.16
CA GLY A 200 -3.19 -6.89 21.53
C GLY A 200 -4.69 -6.83 21.20
N LEU A 201 -5.07 -7.20 19.97
CA LEU A 201 -6.48 -7.24 19.55
C LEU A 201 -7.27 -8.31 20.29
N SER A 202 -6.65 -9.45 20.65
CA SER A 202 -7.31 -10.51 21.41
C SER A 202 -7.54 -10.11 22.86
N ARG A 203 -6.62 -9.35 23.48
CA ARG A 203 -6.65 -9.04 24.90
C ARG A 203 -7.23 -7.67 25.23
N PHE A 204 -6.96 -6.67 24.38
CA PHE A 204 -7.33 -5.26 24.57
C PHE A 204 -7.84 -4.63 23.26
N PRO A 205 -8.95 -5.13 22.67
CA PRO A 205 -9.42 -4.70 21.35
C PRO A 205 -9.70 -3.19 21.29
N ASP A 206 -10.41 -2.63 22.29
CA ASP A 206 -10.78 -1.20 22.29
C ASP A 206 -9.57 -0.27 22.41
N GLY A 207 -8.57 -0.67 23.20
CA GLY A 207 -7.31 0.06 23.34
C GLY A 207 -6.52 0.08 22.04
N MET A 208 -6.40 -1.07 21.40
CA MET A 208 -5.71 -1.20 20.10
C MET A 208 -6.40 -0.39 19.02
N ILE A 209 -7.72 -0.48 18.92
CA ILE A 209 -8.50 0.27 17.92
C ILE A 209 -8.34 1.79 18.13
N ARG A 210 -8.36 2.25 19.39
CA ARG A 210 -8.11 3.66 19.70
C ARG A 210 -6.70 4.07 19.29
N GLY A 211 -5.70 3.25 19.60
CA GLY A 211 -4.32 3.47 19.19
C GLY A 211 -4.16 3.59 17.68
N PHE A 212 -4.76 2.68 16.90
CA PHE A 212 -4.73 2.74 15.43
C PHE A 212 -5.43 3.97 14.88
N ARG A 213 -6.54 4.40 15.49
CA ARG A 213 -7.23 5.63 15.09
C ARG A 213 -6.33 6.85 15.27
N VAL A 214 -5.71 6.99 16.44
CA VAL A 214 -4.77 8.09 16.75
C VAL A 214 -3.60 8.06 15.77
N PHE A 215 -3.03 6.89 15.52
CA PHE A 215 -1.94 6.73 14.56
C PHE A 215 -2.35 7.16 13.14
N ALA A 216 -3.51 6.70 12.66
CA ALA A 216 -4.03 7.09 11.35
C ALA A 216 -4.33 8.60 11.26
N GLU A 217 -4.79 9.24 12.35
CA GLU A 217 -4.99 10.70 12.41
C GLU A 217 -3.67 11.47 12.36
N ILE A 218 -2.62 10.97 13.01
CA ILE A 218 -1.27 11.55 12.94
C ILE A 218 -0.76 11.51 11.49
N ILE A 219 -0.87 10.35 10.83
CA ILE A 219 -0.46 10.20 9.42
C ILE A 219 -1.25 11.14 8.52
N ARG A 220 -2.57 11.21 8.70
CA ARG A 220 -3.43 12.13 7.93
C ARG A 220 -3.05 13.60 8.17
N GLY A 221 -2.78 13.97 9.42
CA GLY A 221 -2.32 15.30 9.78
C GLY A 221 -0.98 15.66 9.12
N ALA A 222 -0.02 14.73 9.17
CA ALA A 222 1.28 14.87 8.52
C ALA A 222 1.13 15.06 7.00
N GLY A 223 0.30 14.25 6.35
CA GLY A 223 -0.02 14.39 4.91
C GLY A 223 -0.66 15.74 4.58
N THR A 224 -1.60 16.21 5.42
CA THR A 224 -2.24 17.52 5.22
C THR A 224 -1.23 18.67 5.35
N ILE A 225 -0.32 18.60 6.31
CA ILE A 225 0.76 19.58 6.46
C ILE A 225 1.70 19.51 5.25
N GLY A 226 2.08 18.32 4.84
CA GLY A 226 2.96 18.10 3.70
C GLY A 226 2.41 18.69 2.41
N ILE A 227 1.11 18.46 2.09
CA ILE A 227 0.52 19.02 0.87
C ILE A 227 0.34 20.54 0.97
N ALA A 228 0.05 21.08 2.15
CA ALA A 228 -0.08 22.52 2.33
C ALA A 228 1.27 23.23 2.13
N LEU A 229 2.34 22.70 2.71
CA LEU A 229 3.71 23.22 2.51
C LEU A 229 4.18 23.03 1.07
N GLY A 230 3.89 21.88 0.46
CA GLY A 230 4.19 21.62 -0.95
C GLY A 230 3.48 22.59 -1.90
N ALA A 231 2.19 22.84 -1.65
CA ALA A 231 1.40 23.80 -2.42
C ALA A 231 1.92 25.24 -2.27
N PHE A 232 2.27 25.63 -1.05
CA PHE A 232 2.90 26.93 -0.81
C PHE A 232 4.20 27.08 -1.59
N SER A 233 5.08 26.07 -1.49
CA SER A 233 6.37 26.04 -2.19
C SER A 233 6.19 26.10 -3.72
N TYR A 234 5.24 25.34 -4.25
CA TYR A 234 4.92 25.32 -5.69
C TYR A 234 4.41 26.69 -6.19
N MET A 235 3.53 27.34 -5.43
CA MET A 235 2.94 28.63 -5.85
C MET A 235 3.89 29.82 -5.69
N THR A 236 4.78 29.80 -4.68
CA THR A 236 5.64 30.94 -4.35
C THR A 236 7.08 30.78 -4.82
N GLY A 237 7.51 29.56 -5.15
CA GLY A 237 8.92 29.25 -5.43
C GLY A 237 9.80 29.22 -4.17
N VAL A 238 9.24 29.43 -2.97
CA VAL A 238 9.98 29.45 -1.70
C VAL A 238 9.84 28.11 -1.01
N GLN A 239 10.94 27.37 -0.85
CA GLN A 239 10.97 26.14 -0.06
C GLN A 239 11.08 26.48 1.43
N LEU A 240 10.02 26.20 2.19
CA LEU A 240 10.01 26.40 3.64
C LEU A 240 10.85 25.32 4.36
N LEU A 241 10.91 24.13 3.82
CA LEU A 241 11.73 23.01 4.30
C LEU A 241 12.57 22.50 3.13
N PRO A 242 13.91 22.61 3.22
CA PRO A 242 14.81 22.35 2.07
C PRO A 242 14.78 20.92 1.51
N GLU A 243 14.47 19.97 2.35
CA GLU A 243 14.54 18.53 2.00
C GLU A 243 13.20 17.95 1.50
N MET A 244 12.17 18.79 1.29
CA MET A 244 10.88 18.32 0.81
C MET A 244 10.92 17.94 -0.68
N ALA A 245 10.23 16.86 -1.03
CA ALA A 245 9.98 16.54 -2.44
C ALA A 245 9.02 17.56 -3.08
N GLY A 246 9.18 17.77 -4.39
CA GLY A 246 8.31 18.68 -5.15
C GLY A 246 6.86 18.19 -5.19
N LEU A 247 5.90 19.13 -5.10
CA LEU A 247 4.49 18.79 -5.21
C LEU A 247 4.12 18.25 -6.60
N ASP A 248 4.75 18.75 -7.65
CA ASP A 248 4.59 18.29 -9.03
C ASP A 248 5.01 16.82 -9.19
N GLU A 249 6.13 16.42 -8.60
CA GLU A 249 6.57 15.04 -8.55
C GLU A 249 5.58 14.16 -7.78
N ALA A 250 5.16 14.60 -6.60
CA ALA A 250 4.19 13.90 -5.77
C ALA A 250 2.84 13.70 -6.49
N LEU A 251 2.33 14.75 -7.14
CA LEU A 251 1.11 14.68 -7.94
C LEU A 251 1.28 13.81 -9.19
N GLY A 252 2.45 13.76 -9.78
CA GLY A 252 2.77 12.84 -10.88
C GLY A 252 2.56 11.37 -10.50
N VAL A 253 3.03 10.98 -9.31
CA VAL A 253 2.81 9.63 -8.76
C VAL A 253 1.32 9.38 -8.55
N VAL A 254 0.61 10.30 -7.90
CA VAL A 254 -0.83 10.18 -7.63
C VAL A 254 -1.64 10.09 -8.93
N SER A 255 -1.29 10.91 -9.93
CA SER A 255 -1.95 10.90 -11.24
C SER A 255 -1.80 9.55 -11.94
N SER A 256 -0.62 8.94 -11.86
CA SER A 256 -0.38 7.61 -12.42
C SER A 256 -1.28 6.55 -11.77
N ILE A 257 -1.44 6.59 -10.45
CA ILE A 257 -2.35 5.72 -9.71
C ILE A 257 -3.80 5.98 -10.13
N GLY A 258 -4.19 7.25 -10.25
CA GLY A 258 -5.52 7.65 -10.67
C GLY A 258 -5.90 7.13 -12.06
N ILE A 259 -4.96 7.16 -13.01
CA ILE A 259 -5.16 6.58 -14.34
C ILE A 259 -5.45 5.08 -14.26
N VAL A 260 -4.71 4.36 -13.41
CA VAL A 260 -4.94 2.93 -13.18
C VAL A 260 -6.30 2.67 -12.53
N LEU A 261 -6.76 3.54 -11.63
CA LEU A 261 -8.07 3.41 -10.97
C LEU A 261 -9.24 3.51 -11.96
N LEU A 262 -9.12 4.27 -13.04
CA LEU A 262 -10.14 4.35 -14.08
C LEU A 262 -10.43 2.98 -14.74
N GLY A 263 -9.44 2.11 -14.78
CA GLY A 263 -9.60 0.77 -15.34
C GLY A 263 -9.82 -0.31 -14.29
N SER A 264 -9.17 -0.20 -13.14
CA SER A 264 -9.22 -1.22 -12.10
C SER A 264 -10.59 -1.34 -11.42
N LEU A 265 -11.33 -0.24 -11.24
CA LEU A 265 -12.66 -0.29 -10.66
C LEU A 265 -13.70 -0.95 -11.59
N PRO A 266 -13.79 -0.63 -12.90
CA PRO A 266 -14.60 -1.41 -13.83
C PRO A 266 -14.16 -2.88 -13.90
N PHE A 267 -12.84 -3.16 -13.90
CA PHE A 267 -12.32 -4.51 -13.88
C PHE A 267 -12.76 -5.28 -12.61
N ALA A 268 -12.64 -4.68 -11.44
CA ALA A 268 -13.08 -5.27 -10.18
C ALA A 268 -14.58 -5.59 -10.19
N GLU A 269 -15.41 -4.71 -10.75
CA GLU A 269 -16.85 -4.94 -10.91
C GLU A 269 -17.14 -6.14 -11.84
N ILE A 270 -16.42 -6.23 -12.97
CA ILE A 270 -16.54 -7.38 -13.88
C ILE A 270 -16.12 -8.66 -13.15
N LEU A 271 -15.00 -8.64 -12.46
CA LEU A 271 -14.48 -9.79 -11.72
C LEU A 271 -15.43 -10.24 -10.61
N GLN A 272 -16.00 -9.30 -9.85
CA GLN A 272 -17.00 -9.60 -8.82
C GLN A 272 -18.24 -10.29 -9.42
N ARG A 273 -18.72 -9.81 -10.56
CA ARG A 273 -19.87 -10.42 -11.23
C ARG A 273 -19.56 -11.84 -11.72
N LEU A 274 -18.36 -12.07 -12.23
CA LEU A 274 -17.89 -13.39 -12.68
C LEU A 274 -17.71 -14.38 -11.51
N LEU A 275 -17.15 -13.90 -10.41
CA LEU A 275 -16.82 -14.72 -9.24
C LEU A 275 -17.98 -14.90 -8.26
N LYS A 276 -19.07 -14.15 -8.40
CA LYS A 276 -20.18 -14.18 -7.46
C LYS A 276 -20.70 -15.61 -7.24
N LYS A 277 -21.02 -16.33 -8.32
CA LYS A 277 -21.52 -17.71 -8.23
C LYS A 277 -20.51 -18.71 -7.63
N PRO A 278 -19.23 -18.73 -8.06
CA PRO A 278 -18.21 -19.58 -7.43
C PRO A 278 -18.00 -19.28 -5.95
N LEU A 279 -18.01 -18.00 -5.55
CA LEU A 279 -17.80 -17.60 -4.16
C LEU A 279 -18.98 -17.94 -3.25
N GLU A 280 -20.22 -17.82 -3.75
CA GLU A 280 -21.43 -18.26 -3.04
C GLU A 280 -21.38 -19.77 -2.79
N TRP A 281 -20.93 -20.56 -3.77
CA TRP A 281 -20.80 -22.02 -3.64
C TRP A 281 -19.72 -22.48 -2.63
N VAL A 282 -18.64 -21.69 -2.45
CA VAL A 282 -17.58 -21.99 -1.47
C VAL A 282 -17.97 -21.48 -0.07
N GLY A 283 -18.88 -20.51 0.04
CA GLY A 283 -19.30 -19.91 1.32
C GLY A 283 -20.51 -20.62 1.98
N GLU A 284 -21.18 -21.54 1.28
CA GLU A 284 -22.17 -22.48 1.82
C GLU A 284 -21.51 -23.76 2.33
#